data_31026ce3c797adde2a50892a1f496943
#
_entry.id   31026ce3c797adde2a50892a1f496943
#
_cell.length_a   1.000
_cell.length_b   1.000
_cell.length_c   1.000
_cell.angle_alpha   90.00
_cell.angle_beta   90.00
_cell.angle_gamma   90.00
#
_symmetry.space_group_name_H-M   'P 1'
#
loop_
_entity.id
_entity.type
_entity.pdbx_description
1 polymer ?
#
loop_
_entity_poly.entity_id
_entity_poly.type
_entity_poly.pdbx_seq_one_letter_code
_entity_poly.pdbx_strand_id
1 'polypeptide(L)'
;MSYLKFDKNLMINLEQSLPKEMLRTNQAGAYHCTSIVGCNTRKQHGLLVVPIGDEEYKPHVLLSTLDETVIQHGAPFNLGLHRYQGGVYSPNGHKYIREFDCESVPRTTYRVGGVILTKEKILISKENRLLIRYTLVEAHSPTTLQFRPFLAFRESNALCIANDRLNTGCVPVQNGVACCLYEGYPTLYMQLTRKPEWVGEPNWYKNIEYVKDLERGVPYTEDLWVPGYFSVNIKKGESIIF
;
A
#
# COMPACT_ATOMS: atom_id res chain seq x y z
N MET A 1 12.89 -11.05 -22.15
CA MET A 1 12.73 -10.53 -20.76
C MET A 1 12.70 -11.72 -19.81
N SER A 2 13.36 -11.63 -18.63
CA SER A 2 13.27 -12.74 -17.69
C SER A 2 11.90 -12.70 -17.00
N TYR A 3 11.16 -13.78 -17.12
CA TYR A 3 9.90 -13.98 -16.42
C TYR A 3 10.20 -14.33 -14.96
N LEU A 4 9.66 -13.52 -14.02
CA LEU A 4 9.81 -13.75 -12.59
C LEU A 4 8.49 -14.26 -12.01
N LYS A 5 8.51 -15.42 -11.38
CA LYS A 5 7.34 -16.03 -10.76
C LYS A 5 7.71 -16.68 -9.43
N PHE A 6 6.93 -16.39 -8.38
CA PHE A 6 7.03 -17.03 -7.07
C PHE A 6 5.69 -17.68 -6.72
N ASP A 7 5.76 -18.91 -6.27
CA ASP A 7 4.59 -19.70 -5.88
C ASP A 7 4.12 -19.40 -4.44
N LYS A 8 3.01 -20.00 -4.07
CA LYS A 8 2.43 -19.88 -2.74
C LYS A 8 3.42 -20.21 -1.63
N ASN A 9 4.22 -21.26 -1.78
CA ASN A 9 5.08 -21.75 -0.70
C ASN A 9 6.13 -20.71 -0.32
N LEU A 10 6.74 -20.08 -1.34
CA LEU A 10 7.64 -18.96 -1.12
C LEU A 10 6.93 -17.75 -0.53
N MET A 11 5.75 -17.38 -1.08
CA MET A 11 5.05 -16.15 -0.69
C MET A 11 4.57 -16.17 0.75
N ILE A 12 4.11 -17.30 1.27
CA ILE A 12 3.63 -17.42 2.66
C ILE A 12 4.77 -17.57 3.69
N ASN A 13 5.98 -17.87 3.24
CA ASN A 13 7.16 -17.96 4.08
C ASN A 13 7.83 -16.58 4.18
N LEU A 14 7.64 -15.89 5.31
CA LEU A 14 8.15 -14.53 5.50
C LEU A 14 9.67 -14.44 5.51
N GLU A 15 10.40 -15.47 5.96
CA GLU A 15 11.86 -15.50 5.91
C GLU A 15 12.40 -15.46 4.48
N GLN A 16 11.65 -16.06 3.54
CA GLN A 16 12.02 -16.09 2.12
C GLN A 16 11.46 -14.91 1.32
N SER A 17 10.26 -14.44 1.66
CA SER A 17 9.54 -13.43 0.86
C SER A 17 9.84 -11.99 1.27
N LEU A 18 10.05 -11.69 2.56
CA LEU A 18 10.36 -10.34 3.03
C LEU A 18 11.67 -9.77 2.46
N PRO A 19 12.77 -10.56 2.31
CA PRO A 19 14.00 -10.05 1.71
C PRO A 19 13.90 -9.71 0.22
N LYS A 20 12.84 -10.19 -0.46
CA LYS A 20 12.62 -9.93 -1.89
C LYS A 20 11.88 -8.61 -2.05
N GLU A 21 12.56 -7.62 -2.61
CA GLU A 21 12.04 -6.27 -2.79
C GLU A 21 11.69 -6.02 -4.25
N MET A 22 10.63 -5.24 -4.47
CA MET A 22 10.19 -4.77 -5.78
C MET A 22 10.37 -3.25 -5.82
N LEU A 23 11.25 -2.79 -6.69
CA LEU A 23 11.47 -1.38 -6.99
C LEU A 23 10.98 -1.05 -8.40
N ARG A 24 10.21 0.01 -8.52
CA ARG A 24 9.87 0.68 -9.78
C ARG A 24 10.16 2.17 -9.66
N THR A 25 10.78 2.72 -10.66
CA THR A 25 11.10 4.15 -10.77
C THR A 25 10.44 4.72 -12.03
N ASN A 26 10.28 6.03 -12.07
CA ASN A 26 9.81 6.73 -13.26
C ASN A 26 10.77 7.85 -13.69
N GLN A 27 10.47 8.51 -14.81
CA GLN A 27 11.28 9.61 -15.34
C GLN A 27 11.06 10.94 -14.58
N ALA A 28 10.09 11.01 -13.67
CA ALA A 28 9.82 12.18 -12.83
C ALA A 28 10.53 12.11 -11.46
N GLY A 29 11.39 11.10 -11.23
CA GLY A 29 12.10 10.91 -9.96
C GLY A 29 11.28 10.24 -8.85
N ALA A 30 10.03 9.88 -9.12
CA ALA A 30 9.25 9.11 -8.18
C ALA A 30 9.61 7.62 -8.22
N TYR A 31 9.36 6.94 -7.10
CA TYR A 31 9.48 5.49 -7.05
C TYR A 31 8.40 4.84 -6.17
N HIS A 32 8.23 3.55 -6.36
CA HIS A 32 7.53 2.66 -5.47
C HIS A 32 8.45 1.49 -5.12
N CYS A 33 8.60 1.22 -3.83
CA CYS A 33 9.42 0.14 -3.33
C CYS A 33 8.75 -0.52 -2.10
N THR A 34 8.65 -1.84 -2.12
CA THR A 34 8.15 -2.64 -0.98
C THR A 34 8.62 -4.09 -1.15
N SER A 35 8.47 -4.93 -0.13
CA SER A 35 8.66 -6.37 -0.33
C SER A 35 7.60 -6.94 -1.27
N ILE A 36 7.86 -8.09 -1.89
CA ILE A 36 6.91 -8.75 -2.80
C ILE A 36 5.59 -9.16 -2.12
N VAL A 37 5.58 -9.27 -0.78
CA VAL A 37 4.39 -9.54 0.03
C VAL A 37 3.68 -8.26 0.52
N GLY A 38 4.19 -7.07 0.15
CA GLY A 38 3.58 -5.79 0.48
C GLY A 38 3.90 -5.25 1.87
N CYS A 39 4.76 -5.90 2.65
CA CYS A 39 5.25 -5.42 3.92
C CYS A 39 6.49 -4.53 3.73
N ASN A 40 6.46 -3.33 4.26
CA ASN A 40 7.63 -2.45 4.26
C ASN A 40 8.66 -2.95 5.27
N THR A 41 9.91 -3.12 4.84
CA THR A 41 11.02 -3.62 5.67
C THR A 41 12.08 -2.56 5.95
N ARG A 42 11.98 -1.40 5.29
CA ARG A 42 12.86 -0.23 5.41
C ARG A 42 12.04 1.05 5.45
N LYS A 43 12.56 2.09 6.09
CA LYS A 43 11.94 3.43 6.07
C LYS A 43 11.86 4.05 4.66
N GLN A 44 12.75 3.65 3.74
CA GLN A 44 12.71 4.10 2.35
C GLN A 44 11.61 3.43 1.52
N HIS A 45 10.96 2.39 2.04
CA HIS A 45 9.84 1.76 1.35
C HIS A 45 8.61 2.65 1.36
N GLY A 46 7.84 2.59 0.27
CA GLY A 46 6.56 3.26 0.11
C GLY A 46 5.90 2.89 -1.19
N LEU A 47 4.57 2.99 -1.23
CA LEU A 47 3.79 2.80 -2.45
C LEU A 47 3.91 4.01 -3.38
N LEU A 48 3.98 5.22 -2.82
CA LEU A 48 4.24 6.44 -3.59
C LEU A 48 5.26 7.29 -2.85
N VAL A 49 6.46 7.32 -3.40
CA VAL A 49 7.57 8.15 -2.96
C VAL A 49 7.89 9.13 -4.07
N VAL A 50 7.84 10.43 -3.75
CA VAL A 50 7.96 11.50 -4.74
C VAL A 50 9.12 12.44 -4.40
N PRO A 51 9.79 13.02 -5.39
CA PRO A 51 10.78 14.06 -5.15
C PRO A 51 10.08 15.36 -4.73
N ILE A 52 10.53 15.95 -3.64
CA ILE A 52 10.08 17.27 -3.17
C ILE A 52 11.32 18.11 -2.88
N GLY A 53 11.29 19.40 -3.26
CA GLY A 53 12.35 20.39 -3.07
C GLY A 53 12.48 21.29 -4.28
N ASP A 54 13.00 22.50 -4.08
CA ASP A 54 13.19 23.48 -5.15
C ASP A 54 14.60 23.41 -5.75
N GLU A 55 15.63 23.33 -4.91
CA GLU A 55 17.04 23.26 -5.34
C GLU A 55 17.61 21.84 -5.26
N GLU A 56 17.25 21.10 -4.23
CA GLU A 56 17.68 19.71 -4.00
C GLU A 56 16.46 18.82 -3.83
N TYR A 57 16.18 18.00 -4.85
CA TYR A 57 15.07 17.05 -4.80
C TYR A 57 15.39 15.90 -3.85
N LYS A 58 14.61 15.80 -2.76
CA LYS A 58 14.68 14.68 -1.82
C LYS A 58 13.47 13.79 -1.95
N PRO A 59 13.65 12.46 -1.89
CA PRO A 59 12.51 11.54 -1.93
C PRO A 59 11.71 11.62 -0.63
N HIS A 60 10.39 11.75 -0.76
CA HIS A 60 9.44 11.81 0.36
C HIS A 60 8.38 10.74 0.21
N VAL A 61 8.15 9.97 1.27
CA VAL A 61 7.09 8.97 1.33
C VAL A 61 5.77 9.68 1.64
N LEU A 62 4.84 9.70 0.71
CA LEU A 62 3.48 10.20 0.91
C LEU A 62 2.53 9.06 1.29
N LEU A 63 2.42 8.03 0.43
CA LEU A 63 1.66 6.81 0.68
C LEU A 63 2.63 5.69 1.02
N SER A 64 2.64 5.27 2.28
CA SER A 64 3.51 4.19 2.75
C SER A 64 2.98 2.84 2.31
N THR A 65 1.74 2.50 2.66
CA THR A 65 1.05 1.27 2.27
C THR A 65 -0.42 1.53 2.00
N LEU A 66 -1.07 0.59 1.35
CA LEU A 66 -2.52 0.53 1.17
C LEU A 66 -2.97 -0.86 1.60
N ASP A 67 -3.75 -0.93 2.69
CA ASP A 67 -4.31 -2.19 3.16
C ASP A 67 -5.65 -2.45 2.49
N GLU A 68 -5.75 -3.59 1.83
CA GLU A 68 -6.98 -4.05 1.23
C GLU A 68 -7.72 -5.01 2.16
N THR A 69 -9.04 -4.90 2.19
CA THR A 69 -9.92 -5.88 2.84
C THR A 69 -10.94 -6.38 1.83
N VAL A 70 -11.02 -7.69 1.68
CA VAL A 70 -12.08 -8.35 0.91
C VAL A 70 -13.19 -8.73 1.87
N ILE A 71 -14.42 -8.30 1.60
CA ILE A 71 -15.59 -8.69 2.38
C ILE A 71 -16.44 -9.65 1.58
N GLN A 72 -16.65 -10.86 2.14
CA GLN A 72 -17.47 -11.93 1.58
C GLN A 72 -18.44 -12.44 2.62
N HIS A 73 -19.75 -12.47 2.28
CA HIS A 73 -20.79 -12.91 3.23
C HIS A 73 -20.73 -12.19 4.59
N GLY A 74 -20.33 -10.91 4.60
CA GLY A 74 -20.14 -10.12 5.82
C GLY A 74 -18.84 -10.40 6.58
N ALA A 75 -18.04 -11.39 6.17
CA ALA A 75 -16.74 -11.69 6.79
C ALA A 75 -15.61 -10.87 6.14
N PRO A 76 -14.85 -10.09 6.92
CA PRO A 76 -13.70 -9.33 6.42
C PRO A 76 -12.44 -10.20 6.37
N PHE A 77 -11.72 -10.12 5.26
CA PHE A 77 -10.41 -10.73 5.05
C PHE A 77 -9.39 -9.64 4.72
N ASN A 78 -8.55 -9.29 5.68
CA ASN A 78 -7.56 -8.25 5.51
C ASN A 78 -6.31 -8.80 4.81
N LEU A 79 -5.90 -8.15 3.71
CA LEU A 79 -4.76 -8.55 2.89
C LEU A 79 -3.47 -7.80 3.28
N GLY A 80 -3.55 -6.84 4.19
CA GLY A 80 -2.40 -6.07 4.67
C GLY A 80 -1.38 -6.92 5.43
N LEU A 81 -0.18 -6.39 5.58
CA LEU A 81 0.91 -7.01 6.34
C LEU A 81 1.84 -5.92 6.88
N HIS A 82 1.88 -5.77 8.20
CA HIS A 82 2.81 -4.90 8.90
C HIS A 82 3.53 -5.67 9.99
N ARG A 83 4.75 -5.27 10.30
CA ARG A 83 5.46 -5.71 11.49
C ARG A 83 5.27 -4.65 12.58
N TYR A 84 4.78 -5.05 13.73
CA TYR A 84 4.60 -4.20 14.90
C TYR A 84 5.61 -4.51 15.99
N GLN A 85 5.68 -3.63 16.99
CA GLN A 85 6.58 -3.75 18.12
C GLN A 85 6.60 -5.16 18.72
N GLY A 86 7.81 -5.67 18.96
CA GLY A 86 8.01 -7.05 19.43
C GLY A 86 8.06 -8.09 18.30
N GLY A 87 8.15 -7.65 17.05
CA GLY A 87 8.29 -8.54 15.90
C GLY A 87 7.00 -9.24 15.46
N VAL A 88 5.85 -8.75 15.92
CA VAL A 88 4.54 -9.33 15.60
C VAL A 88 4.07 -8.86 14.23
N TYR A 89 3.70 -9.79 13.36
CA TYR A 89 3.10 -9.49 12.05
C TYR A 89 1.59 -9.48 12.14
N SER A 90 0.95 -8.37 11.74
CA SER A 90 -0.49 -8.19 11.72
C SER A 90 -0.89 -7.12 10.70
N PRO A 91 -2.03 -7.29 10.00
CA PRO A 91 -2.71 -8.55 9.76
C PRO A 91 -1.82 -9.53 8.97
N ASN A 92 -2.27 -10.78 8.83
CA ASN A 92 -1.48 -11.83 8.18
C ASN A 92 -1.90 -12.05 6.72
N GLY A 93 -2.06 -10.97 5.94
CA GLY A 93 -2.57 -11.02 4.57
C GLY A 93 -1.74 -11.83 3.59
N HIS A 94 -0.44 -11.99 3.85
CA HIS A 94 0.45 -12.83 3.04
C HIS A 94 -0.02 -14.29 2.93
N LYS A 95 -0.73 -14.81 3.93
CA LYS A 95 -1.29 -16.19 3.92
C LYS A 95 -2.32 -16.42 2.82
N TYR A 96 -2.92 -15.35 2.30
CA TYR A 96 -3.88 -15.41 1.20
C TYR A 96 -3.22 -15.37 -0.17
N ILE A 97 -1.93 -15.02 -0.27
CA ILE A 97 -1.21 -14.94 -1.53
C ILE A 97 -1.03 -16.35 -2.11
N ARG A 98 -1.32 -16.49 -3.40
CA ARG A 98 -1.13 -17.72 -4.18
C ARG A 98 0.10 -17.67 -5.04
N GLU A 99 0.33 -16.53 -5.64
CA GLU A 99 1.49 -16.31 -6.47
C GLU A 99 1.81 -14.83 -6.60
N PHE A 100 3.06 -14.55 -6.89
CA PHE A 100 3.54 -13.26 -7.37
C PHE A 100 4.23 -13.49 -8.70
N ASP A 101 3.88 -12.70 -9.70
CA ASP A 101 4.56 -12.73 -11.00
C ASP A 101 4.89 -11.32 -11.48
N CYS A 102 5.92 -11.22 -12.33
CA CYS A 102 6.32 -9.98 -12.96
C CYS A 102 6.95 -10.26 -14.33
N GLU A 103 6.16 -10.17 -15.37
CA GLU A 103 6.66 -10.13 -16.74
C GLU A 103 6.95 -8.69 -17.14
N SER A 104 5.95 -7.84 -17.17
CA SER A 104 6.04 -6.39 -17.40
C SER A 104 5.50 -5.58 -16.23
N VAL A 105 4.38 -6.01 -15.67
CA VAL A 105 3.70 -5.39 -14.53
C VAL A 105 3.71 -6.36 -13.36
N PRO A 106 4.16 -5.92 -12.16
CA PRO A 106 4.09 -6.75 -10.96
C PRO A 106 2.65 -7.08 -10.62
N ARG A 107 2.35 -8.37 -10.47
CA ARG A 107 1.02 -8.87 -10.15
C ARG A 107 1.07 -9.82 -8.96
N THR A 108 0.20 -9.59 -7.99
CA THR A 108 -0.03 -10.48 -6.86
C THR A 108 -1.43 -11.10 -6.99
N THR A 109 -1.52 -12.42 -6.89
CA THR A 109 -2.79 -13.16 -6.91
C THR A 109 -3.13 -13.62 -5.50
N TYR A 110 -4.29 -13.24 -5.01
CA TYR A 110 -4.85 -13.66 -3.73
C TYR A 110 -6.00 -14.65 -3.92
N ARG A 111 -6.11 -15.60 -2.99
CA ARG A 111 -7.30 -16.44 -2.86
C ARG A 111 -7.79 -16.43 -1.42
N VAL A 112 -9.00 -15.94 -1.22
CA VAL A 112 -9.56 -15.68 0.11
C VAL A 112 -11.09 -15.76 0.05
N GLY A 113 -11.72 -16.45 1.02
CA GLY A 113 -13.18 -16.51 1.12
C GLY A 113 -13.91 -17.02 -0.14
N GLY A 114 -13.28 -17.89 -0.94
CA GLY A 114 -13.83 -18.35 -2.22
C GLY A 114 -13.64 -17.38 -3.40
N VAL A 115 -12.88 -16.30 -3.19
CA VAL A 115 -12.60 -15.26 -4.18
C VAL A 115 -11.17 -15.41 -4.70
N ILE A 116 -10.95 -15.12 -5.98
CA ILE A 116 -9.62 -14.88 -6.57
C ILE A 116 -9.56 -13.40 -6.99
N LEU A 117 -8.62 -12.68 -6.38
CA LEU A 117 -8.36 -11.26 -6.64
C LEU A 117 -6.93 -11.08 -7.13
N THR A 118 -6.72 -10.32 -8.20
CA THR A 118 -5.39 -9.89 -8.63
C THR A 118 -5.17 -8.42 -8.31
N LYS A 119 -3.94 -8.08 -7.94
CA LYS A 119 -3.46 -6.72 -7.67
C LYS A 119 -2.25 -6.45 -8.54
N GLU A 120 -2.33 -5.43 -9.40
CA GLU A 120 -1.24 -5.00 -10.27
C GLU A 120 -0.89 -3.55 -9.98
N LYS A 121 0.40 -3.19 -10.07
CA LYS A 121 0.88 -1.83 -9.75
C LYS A 121 1.68 -1.26 -10.91
N ILE A 122 1.33 -0.03 -11.32
CA ILE A 122 1.99 0.69 -12.41
C ILE A 122 2.30 2.11 -11.93
N LEU A 123 3.59 2.47 -11.95
CA LEU A 123 4.02 3.85 -11.76
C LEU A 123 4.08 4.54 -13.11
N ILE A 124 3.38 5.66 -13.26
CA ILE A 124 3.28 6.40 -14.53
C ILE A 124 4.61 7.08 -14.86
N SER A 125 5.05 6.96 -16.11
CA SER A 125 6.42 7.27 -16.53
C SER A 125 6.87 8.71 -16.27
N LYS A 126 6.00 9.71 -16.42
CA LYS A 126 6.38 11.14 -16.32
C LYS A 126 5.56 11.90 -15.27
N GLU A 127 4.86 11.20 -14.41
CA GLU A 127 3.97 11.78 -13.40
C GLU A 127 4.19 11.12 -12.05
N ASN A 128 4.06 11.89 -10.97
CA ASN A 128 4.06 11.36 -9.61
C ASN A 128 2.73 10.65 -9.31
N ARG A 129 2.43 9.60 -10.10
CA ARG A 129 1.17 8.86 -10.06
C ARG A 129 1.41 7.36 -10.05
N LEU A 130 0.82 6.69 -9.06
CA LEU A 130 0.73 5.24 -8.97
C LEU A 130 -0.70 4.81 -9.29
N LEU A 131 -0.85 3.80 -10.14
CA LEU A 131 -2.12 3.12 -10.41
C LEU A 131 -2.05 1.71 -9.84
N ILE A 132 -3.06 1.31 -9.07
CA ILE A 132 -3.19 -0.03 -8.53
C ILE A 132 -4.49 -0.62 -9.06
N ARG A 133 -4.37 -1.62 -9.94
CA ARG A 133 -5.53 -2.31 -10.52
C ARG A 133 -5.86 -3.55 -9.72
N TYR A 134 -7.11 -3.65 -9.31
CA TYR A 134 -7.69 -4.83 -8.66
C TYR A 134 -8.69 -5.46 -9.62
N THR A 135 -8.51 -6.73 -9.94
CA THR A 135 -9.44 -7.48 -10.79
C THR A 135 -10.01 -8.65 -10.01
N LEU A 136 -11.33 -8.72 -9.88
CA LEU A 136 -12.03 -9.84 -9.27
C LEU A 136 -12.18 -10.95 -10.32
N VAL A 137 -11.20 -11.87 -10.34
CA VAL A 137 -11.14 -12.94 -11.33
C VAL A 137 -12.23 -13.99 -11.10
N GLU A 138 -12.45 -14.34 -9.83
CA GLU A 138 -13.44 -15.34 -9.44
C GLU A 138 -14.14 -14.91 -8.14
N ALA A 139 -15.47 -15.02 -8.14
CA ALA A 139 -16.33 -14.85 -6.98
C ALA A 139 -17.68 -15.54 -7.24
N HIS A 140 -18.28 -16.10 -6.19
CA HIS A 140 -19.59 -16.78 -6.25
C HIS A 140 -20.68 -15.97 -5.56
N SER A 141 -20.36 -14.83 -4.99
CA SER A 141 -21.28 -13.94 -4.27
C SER A 141 -20.83 -12.49 -4.39
N PRO A 142 -21.70 -11.52 -4.04
CA PRO A 142 -21.31 -10.11 -3.98
C PRO A 142 -20.07 -9.90 -3.12
N THR A 143 -19.13 -9.12 -3.62
CA THR A 143 -17.84 -8.84 -2.98
C THR A 143 -17.71 -7.34 -2.77
N THR A 144 -17.27 -6.93 -1.59
CA THR A 144 -16.87 -5.56 -1.31
C THR A 144 -15.36 -5.49 -1.10
N LEU A 145 -14.72 -4.50 -1.70
CA LEU A 145 -13.32 -4.16 -1.44
C LEU A 145 -13.27 -2.91 -0.58
N GLN A 146 -12.45 -2.95 0.46
CA GLN A 146 -12.08 -1.75 1.21
C GLN A 146 -10.61 -1.46 1.02
N PHE A 147 -10.27 -0.16 0.98
CA PHE A 147 -8.90 0.34 0.81
C PHE A 147 -8.58 1.32 1.92
N ARG A 148 -7.61 0.97 2.76
CA ARG A 148 -7.17 1.78 3.91
C ARG A 148 -5.76 2.31 3.65
N PRO A 149 -5.60 3.61 3.31
CA PRO A 149 -4.30 4.19 3.04
C PRO A 149 -3.56 4.51 4.34
N PHE A 150 -2.28 4.17 4.40
CA PHE A 150 -1.34 4.53 5.46
C PHE A 150 -0.42 5.62 4.95
N LEU A 151 -0.54 6.82 5.52
CA LEU A 151 0.14 8.03 5.08
C LEU A 151 1.34 8.34 5.98
N ALA A 152 2.45 8.75 5.38
CA ALA A 152 3.67 9.11 6.11
C ALA A 152 4.00 10.61 6.02
N PHE A 153 3.98 11.20 4.83
CA PHE A 153 4.32 12.61 4.57
C PHE A 153 5.63 13.02 5.26
N ARG A 154 6.71 12.35 4.88
CA ARG A 154 8.05 12.57 5.45
C ARG A 154 9.15 12.30 4.43
N GLU A 155 10.33 12.87 4.64
CA GLU A 155 11.53 12.49 3.90
C GLU A 155 11.80 10.98 4.05
N SER A 156 12.28 10.32 2.99
CA SER A 156 12.43 8.85 2.95
C SER A 156 13.42 8.31 3.99
N ASN A 157 14.39 9.12 4.44
CA ASN A 157 15.35 8.75 5.47
C ASN A 157 14.90 9.11 6.90
N ALA A 158 13.78 9.82 7.05
CA ALA A 158 13.19 10.14 8.33
C ALA A 158 12.16 9.06 8.76
N LEU A 159 11.63 9.20 9.96
CA LEU A 159 10.54 8.40 10.51
C LEU A 159 9.50 9.34 11.09
N CYS A 160 8.22 9.01 10.93
CA CYS A 160 7.12 9.76 11.50
C CYS A 160 6.79 9.22 12.91
N ILE A 161 6.51 10.14 13.83
CA ILE A 161 5.96 9.84 15.15
C ILE A 161 4.63 10.55 15.28
N ALA A 162 3.65 9.89 15.89
CA ALA A 162 2.31 10.44 16.10
C ALA A 162 2.40 11.80 16.78
N ASN A 163 1.72 12.79 16.20
CA ASN A 163 1.72 14.17 16.69
C ASN A 163 0.35 14.82 16.40
N ASP A 164 0.11 15.97 17.00
CA ASP A 164 -1.11 16.76 16.89
C ASP A 164 -1.01 17.95 15.90
N ARG A 165 0.16 18.07 15.21
CA ARG A 165 0.40 19.14 14.24
C ARG A 165 -0.12 18.80 12.84
N LEU A 166 -0.51 17.53 12.59
CA LEU A 166 -0.98 17.14 11.29
C LEU A 166 -2.37 17.74 10.99
N ASN A 167 -2.58 18.06 9.73
CA ASN A 167 -3.92 18.37 9.22
C ASN A 167 -4.70 17.07 9.01
N THR A 168 -5.72 16.83 9.81
CA THR A 168 -6.57 15.63 9.75
C THR A 168 -7.62 15.69 8.64
N GLY A 169 -7.80 16.87 8.01
CA GLY A 169 -8.83 17.10 7.02
C GLY A 169 -8.56 16.40 5.70
N CYS A 170 -9.57 15.73 5.16
CA CYS A 170 -9.60 15.25 3.78
C CYS A 170 -10.67 16.02 3.00
N VAL A 171 -10.30 16.53 1.84
CA VAL A 171 -11.21 17.25 0.94
C VAL A 171 -11.81 16.26 -0.06
N PRO A 172 -13.15 16.19 -0.21
CA PRO A 172 -13.77 15.36 -1.23
C PRO A 172 -13.36 15.82 -2.64
N VAL A 173 -13.02 14.85 -3.49
CA VAL A 173 -12.76 15.05 -4.91
C VAL A 173 -13.56 14.03 -5.72
N GLN A 174 -13.52 14.13 -7.05
CA GLN A 174 -14.22 13.18 -7.91
C GLN A 174 -13.76 11.75 -7.60
N ASN A 175 -14.70 10.89 -7.19
CA ASN A 175 -14.46 9.48 -6.84
C ASN A 175 -13.37 9.24 -5.80
N GLY A 176 -13.18 10.16 -4.85
CA GLY A 176 -12.13 10.00 -3.86
C GLY A 176 -12.01 11.17 -2.88
N VAL A 177 -10.84 11.26 -2.27
CA VAL A 177 -10.45 12.34 -1.36
C VAL A 177 -9.04 12.82 -1.63
N ALA A 178 -8.74 14.04 -1.24
CA ALA A 178 -7.42 14.64 -1.27
C ALA A 178 -6.98 15.00 0.15
N CYS A 179 -5.76 14.69 0.52
CA CYS A 179 -5.19 14.97 1.84
C CYS A 179 -3.81 15.64 1.69
N CYS A 180 -3.53 16.59 2.57
CA CYS A 180 -2.19 17.16 2.76
C CYS A 180 -1.96 17.25 4.27
N LEU A 181 -1.09 16.41 4.82
CA LEU A 181 -0.94 16.28 6.27
C LEU A 181 -0.14 17.42 6.89
N TYR A 182 0.79 18.00 6.16
CA TYR A 182 1.65 19.08 6.66
C TYR A 182 1.85 20.14 5.58
N GLU A 183 1.99 21.40 6.01
CA GLU A 183 2.34 22.51 5.14
C GLU A 183 3.68 22.26 4.43
N GLY A 184 3.80 22.69 3.18
CA GLY A 184 4.99 22.47 2.34
C GLY A 184 5.01 21.13 1.58
N TYR A 185 4.06 20.23 1.86
CA TYR A 185 3.92 18.99 1.11
C TYR A 185 2.90 19.13 -0.03
N PRO A 186 3.06 18.36 -1.14
CA PRO A 186 2.05 18.31 -2.17
C PRO A 186 0.78 17.61 -1.66
N THR A 187 -0.36 18.00 -2.20
CA THR A 187 -1.63 17.32 -1.93
C THR A 187 -1.61 15.93 -2.57
N LEU A 188 -1.90 14.91 -1.76
CA LEU A 188 -2.09 13.54 -2.22
C LEU A 188 -3.56 13.31 -2.59
N TYR A 189 -3.81 13.03 -3.87
CA TYR A 189 -5.13 12.65 -4.38
C TYR A 189 -5.24 11.12 -4.37
N MET A 190 -6.30 10.61 -3.73
CA MET A 190 -6.63 9.19 -3.67
C MET A 190 -8.01 9.00 -4.28
N GLN A 191 -8.05 8.35 -5.44
CA GLN A 191 -9.26 8.27 -6.28
C GLN A 191 -9.43 6.87 -6.85
N LEU A 192 -10.67 6.47 -7.10
CA LEU A 192 -11.01 5.21 -7.74
C LEU A 192 -11.68 5.44 -9.11
N THR A 193 -11.65 4.45 -9.98
CA THR A 193 -12.31 4.52 -11.30
C THR A 193 -13.84 4.56 -11.22
N ARG A 194 -14.42 4.25 -10.05
CA ARG A 194 -15.85 4.42 -9.74
C ARG A 194 -16.02 5.07 -8.37
N LYS A 195 -17.18 5.69 -8.13
CA LYS A 195 -17.48 6.37 -6.86
C LYS A 195 -17.50 5.35 -5.72
N PRO A 196 -16.60 5.45 -4.73
CA PRO A 196 -16.65 4.68 -3.50
C PRO A 196 -17.52 5.36 -2.45
N GLU A 197 -17.87 4.63 -1.42
CA GLU A 197 -18.19 5.21 -0.10
C GLU A 197 -16.86 5.58 0.58
N TRP A 198 -16.76 6.78 1.10
CA TRP A 198 -15.65 7.21 1.96
C TRP A 198 -16.11 7.21 3.42
N VAL A 199 -15.41 6.46 4.25
CA VAL A 199 -15.62 6.41 5.69
C VAL A 199 -14.44 7.08 6.39
N GLY A 200 -14.69 8.26 6.98
CA GLY A 200 -13.71 8.97 7.79
C GLY A 200 -13.54 8.27 9.14
N GLU A 201 -12.41 7.63 9.34
CA GLU A 201 -12.04 6.92 10.56
C GLU A 201 -10.59 7.22 10.89
N PRO A 202 -10.30 8.50 11.28
CA PRO A 202 -8.93 8.95 11.46
C PRO A 202 -8.27 8.30 12.67
N ASN A 203 -7.07 7.72 12.46
CA ASN A 203 -6.32 7.09 13.54
C ASN A 203 -4.82 7.02 13.23
N TRP A 204 -4.00 7.04 14.29
CA TRP A 204 -2.59 6.70 14.24
C TRP A 204 -2.38 5.20 14.45
N TYR A 205 -1.72 4.56 13.49
CA TYR A 205 -1.20 3.20 13.63
C TYR A 205 0.24 3.30 14.10
N LYS A 206 0.45 2.93 15.38
CA LYS A 206 1.70 3.18 16.09
C LYS A 206 2.61 1.97 16.13
N ASN A 207 3.93 2.24 16.29
CA ASN A 207 4.96 1.23 16.52
C ASN A 207 5.08 0.20 15.37
N ILE A 208 4.97 0.65 14.14
CA ILE A 208 5.29 -0.16 12.97
C ILE A 208 6.81 -0.26 12.88
N GLU A 209 7.34 -1.48 12.73
CA GLU A 209 8.78 -1.75 12.69
C GLU A 209 9.27 -2.10 11.29
N TYR A 210 10.45 -1.58 10.95
CA TYR A 210 11.17 -1.87 9.72
C TYR A 210 12.34 -2.82 10.00
N VAL A 211 12.16 -4.11 9.72
CA VAL A 211 13.07 -5.18 10.11
C VAL A 211 14.50 -4.99 9.58
N LYS A 212 14.64 -4.49 8.34
CA LYS A 212 15.96 -4.24 7.75
C LYS A 212 16.70 -3.05 8.37
N ASP A 213 15.98 -2.07 8.86
CA ASP A 213 16.58 -0.95 9.62
C ASP A 213 16.94 -1.41 11.04
N LEU A 214 16.12 -2.26 11.67
CA LEU A 214 16.46 -2.91 12.94
C LEU A 214 17.75 -3.74 12.82
N GLU A 215 17.88 -4.58 11.80
CA GLU A 215 19.09 -5.39 11.55
C GLU A 215 20.35 -4.53 11.35
N ARG A 216 20.19 -3.31 10.84
CA ARG A 216 21.28 -2.35 10.64
C ARG A 216 21.60 -1.51 11.88
N GLY A 217 20.84 -1.65 12.96
CA GLY A 217 21.02 -0.87 14.17
C GLY A 217 20.68 0.63 14.05
N VAL A 218 19.84 1.01 13.07
CA VAL A 218 19.36 2.39 12.89
C VAL A 218 17.92 2.54 13.37
N PRO A 219 17.40 3.78 13.58
CA PRO A 219 15.99 3.99 13.95
C PRO A 219 15.05 3.31 12.95
N TYR A 220 14.10 2.53 13.46
CA TYR A 220 13.32 1.58 12.67
C TYR A 220 11.82 1.55 13.01
N THR A 221 11.36 2.34 13.99
CA THR A 221 9.96 2.35 14.44
C THR A 221 9.25 3.60 13.94
N GLU A 222 8.09 3.44 13.34
CA GLU A 222 7.30 4.53 12.75
C GLU A 222 5.84 4.45 13.15
N ASP A 223 5.19 5.62 13.24
CA ASP A 223 3.74 5.76 13.34
C ASP A 223 3.21 6.28 12.00
N LEU A 224 2.14 5.66 11.48
CA LEU A 224 1.51 6.05 10.22
C LEU A 224 0.09 6.55 10.45
N TRP A 225 -0.27 7.62 9.74
CA TRP A 225 -1.61 8.17 9.79
C TRP A 225 -2.55 7.49 8.80
N VAL A 226 -3.74 7.16 9.26
CA VAL A 226 -4.82 6.63 8.44
C VAL A 226 -6.01 7.58 8.57
N PRO A 227 -6.43 8.27 7.49
CA PRO A 227 -7.56 9.21 7.57
C PRO A 227 -8.93 8.52 7.52
N GLY A 228 -8.98 7.26 7.11
CA GLY A 228 -10.20 6.49 6.91
C GLY A 228 -10.01 5.41 5.86
N TYR A 229 -11.09 4.97 5.24
CA TYR A 229 -11.04 3.96 4.18
C TYR A 229 -12.10 4.18 3.12
N PHE A 230 -11.83 3.68 1.93
CA PHE A 230 -12.79 3.58 0.84
C PHE A 230 -13.47 2.22 0.87
N SER A 231 -14.76 2.18 0.53
CA SER A 231 -15.54 0.95 0.40
C SER A 231 -16.25 0.93 -0.95
N VAL A 232 -16.13 -0.16 -1.71
CA VAL A 232 -16.68 -0.25 -3.05
C VAL A 232 -17.02 -1.69 -3.43
N ASN A 233 -18.19 -1.87 -4.05
CA ASN A 233 -18.61 -3.18 -4.53
C ASN A 233 -17.95 -3.50 -5.87
N ILE A 234 -17.60 -4.78 -6.04
CA ILE A 234 -17.02 -5.31 -7.28
C ILE A 234 -17.65 -6.66 -7.61
N LYS A 235 -17.86 -6.91 -8.91
CA LYS A 235 -18.40 -8.17 -9.42
C LYS A 235 -17.31 -8.97 -10.14
N LYS A 236 -17.51 -10.29 -10.24
CA LYS A 236 -16.64 -11.17 -11.01
C LYS A 236 -16.42 -10.62 -12.44
N GLY A 237 -15.17 -10.60 -12.87
CA GLY A 237 -14.72 -10.08 -14.16
C GLY A 237 -14.51 -8.56 -14.21
N GLU A 238 -14.91 -7.82 -13.17
CA GLU A 238 -14.68 -6.37 -13.11
C GLU A 238 -13.29 -6.02 -12.57
N SER A 239 -12.85 -4.81 -12.95
CA SER A 239 -11.63 -4.21 -12.40
C SER A 239 -11.94 -2.84 -11.81
N ILE A 240 -11.21 -2.51 -10.73
CA ILE A 240 -11.17 -1.18 -10.11
C ILE A 240 -9.71 -0.73 -10.11
N ILE A 241 -9.46 0.54 -10.44
CA ILE A 241 -8.14 1.15 -10.31
C ILE A 241 -8.22 2.18 -9.19
N PHE A 242 -7.30 2.07 -8.24
CA PHE A 242 -7.01 3.04 -7.21
C PHE A 242 -5.86 3.93 -7.67
#